data_b6d791d079b8c8464c1bffdaa16e4f7d
#
_entry.id   b6d791d079b8c8464c1bffdaa16e4f7d
#
_cell.length_a   1.000
_cell.length_b   1.000
_cell.length_c   1.000
_cell.angle_alpha   90.00
_cell.angle_beta   90.00
_cell.angle_gamma   90.00
#
_symmetry.space_group_name_H-M   'P 1'
#
loop_
_entity.id
_entity.type
_entity.pdbx_description
1 polymer ?
#
loop_
_entity_poly.entity_id
_entity_poly.type
_entity_poly.pdbx_seq_one_letter_code
_entity_poly.pdbx_strand_id
1 'polypeptide(L)'
;MRLKTELGSSRGQQIWEAFCVLCALRLWAPFWRTRRIRLRVKSDSVAALIMVVKMRCSGEGFSIVARELALDIGEALYEPGVAAHLPGQANTIADDLSRLGEPGHLCVPKQLANAQRDSLPSRSAEWWRT
;
A
#
# COMPACT_ATOMS: atom_id res chain seq x y z
N MET A 1 -15.79 7.71 -4.45
CA MET A 1 -14.58 8.38 -4.96
C MET A 1 -13.85 7.47 -5.93
N ARG A 2 -13.44 7.93 -7.08
CA ARG A 2 -12.68 7.13 -8.07
C ARG A 2 -11.29 7.75 -8.23
N LEU A 3 -10.27 6.94 -8.04
CA LEU A 3 -8.91 7.31 -8.43
C LEU A 3 -8.88 7.38 -9.97
N LYS A 4 -8.80 8.58 -10.52
CA LYS A 4 -8.67 8.78 -11.96
C LYS A 4 -7.24 8.43 -12.37
N THR A 5 -7.08 7.29 -13.00
CA THR A 5 -5.80 6.85 -13.53
C THR A 5 -5.95 6.46 -14.99
N GLU A 6 -4.97 6.79 -15.80
CA GLU A 6 -4.88 6.30 -17.17
C GLU A 6 -4.24 4.91 -17.16
N LEU A 7 -4.90 3.95 -17.80
CA LEU A 7 -4.38 2.59 -17.94
C LEU A 7 -3.03 2.61 -18.66
N GLY A 8 -2.04 1.92 -18.08
CA GLY A 8 -0.70 1.81 -18.67
C GLY A 8 0.22 3.01 -18.41
N SER A 9 -0.23 4.06 -17.73
CA SER A 9 0.65 5.17 -17.36
C SER A 9 1.49 4.84 -16.13
N SER A 10 2.77 5.22 -16.13
CA SER A 10 3.67 5.07 -14.99
C SER A 10 3.16 5.82 -13.74
N ARG A 11 2.51 6.95 -13.96
CA ARG A 11 1.88 7.74 -12.89
C ARG A 11 0.69 7.00 -12.29
N GLY A 12 -0.12 6.34 -13.11
CA GLY A 12 -1.23 5.50 -12.64
C GLY A 12 -0.71 4.36 -11.77
N GLN A 13 0.34 3.69 -12.21
CA GLN A 13 0.98 2.61 -11.45
C GLN A 13 1.44 3.08 -10.07
N GLN A 14 2.14 4.20 -9.98
CA GLN A 14 2.60 4.76 -8.70
C GLN A 14 1.45 5.08 -7.74
N ILE A 15 0.32 5.58 -8.24
CA ILE A 15 -0.87 5.83 -7.42
C ILE A 15 -1.43 4.53 -6.85
N TRP A 16 -1.47 3.47 -7.66
CA TRP A 16 -1.92 2.16 -7.19
C TRP A 16 -0.99 1.55 -6.16
N GLU A 17 0.33 1.68 -6.34
CA GLU A 17 1.32 1.22 -5.35
C GLU A 17 1.15 1.96 -4.01
N ALA A 18 1.00 3.28 -4.04
CA ALA A 18 0.71 4.07 -2.85
C ALA A 18 -0.61 3.68 -2.18
N PHE A 19 -1.63 3.42 -2.99
CA PHE A 19 -2.93 2.96 -2.50
C PHE A 19 -2.86 1.57 -1.86
N CYS A 20 -2.04 0.66 -2.39
CA CYS A 20 -1.81 -0.65 -1.77
C CYS A 20 -1.19 -0.52 -0.38
N VAL A 21 -0.28 0.42 -0.17
CA VAL A 21 0.28 0.70 1.16
C VAL A 21 -0.82 1.15 2.12
N LEU A 22 -1.68 2.07 1.71
CA LEU A 22 -2.81 2.53 2.53
C LEU A 22 -3.76 1.37 2.89
N CYS A 23 -4.10 0.52 1.91
CA CYS A 23 -4.94 -0.64 2.14
C CYS A 23 -4.31 -1.62 3.14
N ALA A 24 -3.02 -1.91 3.01
CA ALA A 24 -2.29 -2.80 3.91
C ALA A 24 -2.27 -2.24 5.34
N LEU A 25 -1.98 -0.96 5.50
CA LEU A 25 -1.97 -0.32 6.81
C LEU A 25 -3.34 -0.37 7.49
N ARG A 26 -4.41 -0.13 6.75
CA ARG A 26 -5.79 -0.22 7.28
C ARG A 26 -6.20 -1.65 7.60
N LEU A 27 -5.84 -2.61 6.75
CA LEU A 27 -6.13 -4.03 6.97
C LEU A 27 -5.45 -4.53 8.25
N TRP A 28 -4.21 -4.11 8.49
CA TRP A 28 -3.43 -4.56 9.63
C TRP A 28 -3.55 -3.68 10.88
N ALA A 29 -4.28 -2.57 10.81
CA ALA A 29 -4.49 -1.68 11.95
C ALA A 29 -4.93 -2.40 13.25
N PRO A 30 -5.76 -3.46 13.23
CA PRO A 30 -6.12 -4.19 14.44
C PRO A 30 -4.93 -4.76 15.21
N PHE A 31 -3.82 -5.08 14.53
CA PHE A 31 -2.64 -5.65 15.18
C PHE A 31 -1.87 -4.65 16.05
N TRP A 32 -2.07 -3.34 15.85
CA TRP A 32 -1.34 -2.31 16.59
C TRP A 32 -2.19 -1.23 17.22
N ARG A 33 -3.52 -1.32 17.15
CA ARG A 33 -4.41 -0.34 17.78
C ARG A 33 -4.24 -0.23 19.30
N THR A 34 -3.75 -1.28 19.96
CA THR A 34 -3.61 -1.34 21.41
C THR A 34 -2.27 -0.83 21.93
N ARG A 35 -1.31 -0.58 21.06
CA ARG A 35 0.02 -0.06 21.44
C ARG A 35 0.63 0.76 20.31
N ARG A 36 1.25 1.86 20.67
CA ARG A 36 1.98 2.69 19.71
C ARG A 36 3.19 1.93 19.18
N ILE A 37 3.28 1.77 17.88
CA ILE A 37 4.38 1.08 17.22
C ILE A 37 5.02 1.96 16.17
N ARG A 38 6.28 1.69 15.89
CA ARG A 38 7.02 2.29 14.78
C ARG A 38 7.10 1.27 13.65
N LEU A 39 6.45 1.57 12.53
CA LEU A 39 6.42 0.69 11.37
C LEU A 39 7.63 0.91 10.48
N ARG A 40 8.18 -0.20 9.98
CA ARG A 40 9.13 -0.19 8.88
C ARG A 40 8.42 -0.59 7.60
N VAL A 41 8.30 0.34 6.67
CA VAL A 41 7.71 0.10 5.35
C VAL A 41 8.82 -0.12 4.34
N LYS A 42 8.74 -1.21 3.59
CA LYS A 42 9.64 -1.51 2.46
C LYS A 42 8.83 -1.57 1.19
N SER A 43 9.31 -0.94 0.14
CA SER A 43 8.69 -0.97 -1.19
C SER A 43 9.76 -0.77 -2.25
N ASP A 44 9.55 -1.28 -3.42
CA ASP A 44 10.31 -0.98 -4.64
C ASP A 44 9.86 0.36 -5.27
N SER A 45 8.72 0.88 -4.87
CA SER A 45 8.23 2.19 -5.30
C SER A 45 8.79 3.32 -4.43
N VAL A 46 9.76 4.06 -4.97
CA VAL A 46 10.31 5.25 -4.31
C VAL A 46 9.23 6.32 -4.07
N ALA A 47 8.28 6.47 -5.01
CA ALA A 47 7.18 7.43 -4.88
C ALA A 47 6.27 7.09 -3.70
N ALA A 48 5.91 5.80 -3.53
CA ALA A 48 5.12 5.34 -2.39
C ALA A 48 5.85 5.57 -1.06
N LEU A 49 7.15 5.30 -1.01
CA LEU A 49 7.96 5.53 0.20
C LEU A 49 8.05 7.01 0.57
N ILE A 50 8.27 7.89 -0.41
CA ILE A 50 8.28 9.34 -0.18
C ILE A 50 6.93 9.82 0.35
N MET A 51 5.84 9.31 -0.19
CA MET A 51 4.50 9.64 0.29
C MET A 51 4.31 9.23 1.74
N VAL A 52 4.67 7.99 2.10
CA VAL A 52 4.51 7.47 3.47
C VAL A 52 5.33 8.26 4.49
N VAL A 53 6.56 8.67 4.14
CA VAL A 53 7.46 9.34 5.08
C VAL A 53 7.26 10.83 5.12
N LYS A 54 7.15 11.46 3.95
CA LYS A 54 7.13 12.93 3.84
C LYS A 54 5.73 13.50 3.71
N MET A 55 4.70 12.65 3.52
CA MET A 55 3.34 13.08 3.18
C MET A 55 3.31 14.06 1.98
N ARG A 56 4.33 13.99 1.14
CA ARG A 56 4.47 14.83 -0.05
C ARG A 56 4.18 14.01 -1.28
N CYS A 57 3.35 14.57 -2.13
CA CYS A 57 2.99 13.95 -3.39
C CYS A 57 2.69 15.04 -4.42
N SER A 58 2.84 14.69 -5.68
CA SER A 58 2.43 15.52 -6.80
C SER A 58 1.28 14.84 -7.54
N GLY A 59 0.18 15.58 -7.76
CA GLY A 59 -0.97 15.12 -8.51
C GLY A 59 -2.18 14.70 -7.66
N GLU A 60 -3.35 14.77 -8.29
CA GLU A 60 -4.65 14.64 -7.62
C GLU A 60 -4.84 13.26 -6.95
N GLY A 61 -4.55 12.17 -7.67
CA GLY A 61 -4.71 10.83 -7.12
C GLY A 61 -3.79 10.53 -5.93
N PHE A 62 -2.54 10.99 -5.99
CA PHE A 62 -1.61 10.87 -4.87
C PHE A 62 -2.05 11.70 -3.67
N SER A 63 -2.56 12.91 -3.89
CA SER A 63 -2.98 13.80 -2.80
C SER A 63 -4.14 13.20 -2.00
N ILE A 64 -5.03 12.46 -2.66
CA ILE A 64 -6.11 11.74 -1.99
C ILE A 64 -5.54 10.67 -1.06
N VAL A 65 -4.67 9.80 -1.57
CA VAL A 65 -4.06 8.72 -0.78
C VAL A 65 -3.23 9.28 0.36
N ALA A 66 -2.46 10.34 0.11
CA ALA A 66 -1.64 10.98 1.13
C ALA A 66 -2.47 11.61 2.25
N ARG A 67 -3.61 12.24 1.95
CA ARG A 67 -4.53 12.78 2.96
C ARG A 67 -5.16 11.68 3.81
N GLU A 68 -5.60 10.60 3.17
CA GLU A 68 -6.14 9.44 3.89
C GLU A 68 -5.10 8.86 4.86
N LEU A 69 -3.85 8.71 4.38
CA LEU A 69 -2.76 8.22 5.21
C LEU A 69 -2.42 9.18 6.36
N ALA A 70 -2.43 10.48 6.12
CA ALA A 70 -2.20 11.49 7.16
C ALA A 70 -3.28 11.45 8.25
N LEU A 71 -4.54 11.25 7.88
CA LEU A 71 -5.63 11.06 8.84
C LEU A 71 -5.44 9.78 9.66
N ASP A 72 -5.06 8.68 9.01
CA ASP A 72 -4.82 7.41 9.70
C ASP A 72 -3.63 7.51 10.67
N ILE A 73 -2.56 8.21 10.30
CA ILE A 73 -1.43 8.46 11.19
C ILE A 73 -1.81 9.36 12.34
N GLY A 74 -2.62 10.39 12.09
CA GLY A 74 -3.08 11.30 13.15
C GLY A 74 -3.97 10.63 14.20
N GLU A 75 -4.71 9.59 13.82
CA GLU A 75 -5.59 8.86 14.71
C GLU A 75 -5.06 7.49 15.13
N ALA A 76 -4.18 6.91 14.33
CA ALA A 76 -3.63 5.61 14.60
C ALA A 76 -2.45 5.65 15.57
N LEU A 77 -2.22 4.52 16.22
CA LEU A 77 -1.18 4.35 17.21
C LEU A 77 0.17 3.95 16.57
N TYR A 78 0.39 4.26 15.31
CA TYR A 78 1.65 3.95 14.64
C TYR A 78 2.33 5.21 14.10
N GLU A 79 3.64 5.14 14.02
CA GLU A 79 4.50 6.13 13.38
C GLU A 79 5.19 5.50 12.17
N PRO A 80 5.24 6.17 11.01
CA PRO A 80 6.09 5.73 9.92
C PRO A 80 7.55 5.95 10.33
N GLY A 81 8.21 4.87 10.77
CA GLY A 81 9.55 4.98 11.35
C GLY A 81 10.64 4.99 10.30
N VAL A 82 10.66 4.00 9.44
CA VAL A 82 11.68 3.84 8.41
C VAL A 82 11.00 3.39 7.12
N ALA A 83 11.23 4.13 6.06
CA ALA A 83 10.95 3.67 4.71
C ALA A 83 12.26 3.27 4.06
N ALA A 84 12.35 2.04 3.61
CA ALA A 84 13.52 1.52 2.94
C ALA A 84 13.15 1.05 1.52
N HIS A 85 13.92 1.51 0.54
CA HIS A 85 13.80 1.01 -0.81
C HIS A 85 14.26 -0.45 -0.85
N LEU A 86 13.42 -1.30 -1.43
CA LEU A 86 13.72 -2.68 -1.73
C LEU A 86 13.86 -2.80 -3.24
N PRO A 87 15.05 -3.15 -3.78
CA PRO A 87 15.20 -3.36 -5.22
C PRO A 87 14.17 -4.37 -5.74
N GLY A 88 13.56 -4.09 -6.88
CA GLY A 88 12.51 -4.95 -7.45
C GLY A 88 12.94 -6.41 -7.58
N GLN A 89 14.21 -6.67 -7.90
CA GLN A 89 14.79 -8.03 -7.95
C GLN A 89 14.77 -8.74 -6.58
N ALA A 90 14.75 -8.03 -5.48
CA ALA A 90 14.65 -8.59 -4.12
C ALA A 90 13.20 -8.64 -3.62
N ASN A 91 12.26 -8.03 -4.34
CA ASN A 91 10.83 -7.99 -3.99
C ASN A 91 10.04 -9.10 -4.70
N THR A 92 10.62 -10.27 -4.84
CA THR A 92 10.11 -11.36 -5.67
C THR A 92 8.71 -11.82 -5.30
N ILE A 93 8.42 -11.96 -4.00
CA ILE A 93 7.09 -12.41 -3.53
C ILE A 93 5.99 -11.43 -3.93
N ALA A 94 6.24 -10.14 -3.75
CA ALA A 94 5.26 -9.11 -4.11
C ALA A 94 5.12 -8.97 -5.62
N ASP A 95 6.21 -9.11 -6.38
CA ASP A 95 6.18 -9.10 -7.84
C ASP A 95 5.38 -10.30 -8.37
N ASP A 96 5.63 -11.51 -7.89
CA ASP A 96 4.88 -12.71 -8.26
C ASP A 96 3.39 -12.57 -7.96
N LEU A 97 3.04 -12.00 -6.79
CA LEU A 97 1.64 -11.74 -6.44
C LEU A 97 0.99 -10.67 -7.33
N SER A 98 1.72 -9.66 -7.72
CA SER A 98 1.20 -8.60 -8.60
C SER A 98 0.89 -9.10 -10.01
N ARG A 99 1.58 -10.14 -10.44
CA ARG A 99 1.40 -10.81 -11.73
C ARG A 99 0.49 -12.03 -11.67
N LEU A 100 -0.09 -12.34 -10.52
CA LEU A 100 -0.91 -13.54 -10.35
C LEU A 100 -2.09 -13.54 -11.36
N GLY A 101 -2.15 -14.59 -12.17
CA GLY A 101 -3.10 -14.73 -13.28
C GLY A 101 -2.52 -14.44 -14.66
N GLU A 102 -1.33 -13.88 -14.75
CA GLU A 102 -0.60 -13.76 -16.02
C GLU A 102 -0.02 -15.11 -16.47
N PRO A 103 0.24 -15.28 -17.78
CA PRO A 103 0.94 -16.47 -18.26
C PRO A 103 2.29 -16.68 -17.54
N GLY A 104 2.49 -17.85 -16.94
CA GLY A 104 3.66 -18.16 -16.12
C GLY A 104 3.54 -17.83 -14.64
N HIS A 105 2.49 -17.10 -14.20
CA HIS A 105 2.24 -16.72 -12.81
C HIS A 105 0.85 -17.18 -12.34
N LEU A 106 0.57 -18.48 -12.51
CA LEU A 106 -0.77 -19.05 -12.21
C LEU A 106 -0.94 -19.49 -10.75
N CYS A 107 0.15 -19.59 -10.00
CA CYS A 107 0.13 -20.09 -8.64
C CYS A 107 0.65 -19.05 -7.64
N VAL A 108 0.07 -19.09 -6.44
CA VAL A 108 0.60 -18.31 -5.31
C VAL A 108 2.03 -18.76 -4.99
N PRO A 109 2.96 -17.84 -4.69
CA PRO A 109 4.32 -18.19 -4.29
C PRO A 109 4.34 -19.22 -3.16
N LYS A 110 5.26 -20.20 -3.24
CA LYS A 110 5.35 -21.33 -2.27
C LYS A 110 5.47 -20.84 -0.83
N GLN A 111 6.12 -19.70 -0.60
CA GLN A 111 6.27 -19.08 0.72
C GLN A 111 4.94 -18.69 1.35
N LEU A 112 3.90 -18.50 0.53
CA LEU A 112 2.55 -18.11 0.96
C LEU A 112 1.52 -19.23 0.80
N ALA A 113 1.93 -20.45 0.47
CA ALA A 113 1.03 -21.57 0.20
C ALA A 113 0.08 -21.87 1.36
N ASN A 114 0.55 -21.67 2.61
CA ASN A 114 -0.23 -21.90 3.83
C ASN A 114 -0.73 -20.60 4.46
N ALA A 115 -0.55 -19.45 3.80
CA ALA A 115 -1.04 -18.18 4.32
C ALA A 115 -2.56 -18.08 4.13
N GLN A 116 -3.26 -17.66 5.17
CA GLN A 116 -4.67 -17.33 5.07
C GLN A 116 -4.85 -16.10 4.18
N ARG A 117 -5.81 -16.16 3.27
CA ARG A 117 -6.20 -15.02 2.44
C ARG A 117 -7.30 -14.25 3.15
N ASP A 118 -7.02 -13.00 3.44
CA ASP A 118 -8.03 -12.07 3.92
C ASP A 118 -8.59 -11.24 2.76
N SER A 119 -9.88 -10.99 2.79
CA SER A 119 -10.52 -10.09 1.83
C SER A 119 -10.31 -8.65 2.26
N LEU A 120 -9.98 -7.78 1.30
CA LEU A 120 -10.01 -6.35 1.56
C LEU A 120 -11.43 -5.93 1.93
N PRO A 121 -11.61 -5.09 2.96
CA PRO A 121 -12.91 -4.55 3.30
C PRO A 121 -13.49 -3.77 2.11
N SER A 122 -14.81 -3.76 2.02
CA SER A 122 -15.50 -2.98 1.00
C SER A 122 -15.07 -1.52 1.07
N ARG A 123 -14.70 -0.95 -0.06
CA ARG A 123 -14.32 0.45 -0.20
C ARG A 123 -15.55 1.31 -0.45
N SER A 124 -16.50 1.21 0.48
CA SER A 124 -17.68 2.08 0.52
C SER A 124 -17.29 3.55 0.73
N ALA A 125 -18.25 4.45 0.70
CA ALA A 125 -18.02 5.86 1.02
C ALA A 125 -17.41 6.04 2.43
N GLU A 126 -17.75 5.16 3.36
CA GLU A 126 -17.25 5.18 4.75
C GLU A 126 -15.79 4.75 4.89
N TRP A 127 -15.27 4.02 3.91
CA TRP A 127 -13.85 3.64 3.89
C TRP A 127 -12.95 4.84 3.60
N TRP A 128 -13.44 5.80 2.82
CA TRP A 128 -12.77 7.06 2.54
C TRP A 128 -13.15 8.08 3.61
N ARG A 129 -12.18 8.83 4.07
CA ARG A 129 -12.33 9.80 5.17
C ARG A 129 -12.28 11.25 4.68
N THR A 130 -11.93 11.44 3.40
CA THR A 130 -11.85 12.75 2.73
C THR A 130 -12.90 12.92 1.65
#